data_8ca8e429533baf469a0f0009a3b05ee9
#
_entry.id   8ca8e429533baf469a0f0009a3b05ee9
#
_cell.length_a   1.000
_cell.length_b   1.000
_cell.length_c   1.000
_cell.angle_alpha   90.00
_cell.angle_beta   90.00
_cell.angle_gamma   90.00
#
_symmetry.space_group_name_H-M   'P 1'
#
loop_
_entity.id
_entity.type
_entity.pdbx_description
1 polymer ?
#
loop_
_entity_poly.entity_id
_entity_poly.type
_entity_poly.pdbx_seq_one_letter_code
_entity_poly.pdbx_strand_id
1 'polypeptide(L)'
;IDSKSTTVWATMQDSNELIAIDLKTQTIKWRVKTGPMPADVFVTPDDQTLLIGMTGGDGVEVYDVSKNPAKKIKLIQTGKGAHAFRALGDKQHVLVSNRVANSISKIDYKSLTVVDKFPGPGGPDCMDIMADGKTILLSSRWAQKLSVIDMSTRQVVRQIKVGKSPHGVWTLDHASRQ
;
A
#
# COMPACT_ATOMS: atom_id res chain seq x y z
N ILE A 1 -2.99 -8.44 -8.70
CA ILE A 1 -2.98 -9.29 -9.89
C ILE A 1 -1.65 -9.12 -10.61
N ASP A 2 -1.09 -10.19 -11.22
CA ASP A 2 0.11 -10.12 -12.06
C ASP A 2 -0.18 -9.41 -13.40
N SER A 3 0.87 -8.96 -14.09
CA SER A 3 0.77 -8.26 -15.37
C SER A 3 0.14 -9.10 -16.50
N LYS A 4 0.20 -10.44 -16.36
CA LYS A 4 -0.37 -11.40 -17.32
C LYS A 4 -1.81 -11.78 -17.01
N SER A 5 -2.40 -11.26 -15.92
CA SER A 5 -3.74 -11.62 -15.43
C SER A 5 -3.92 -13.14 -15.24
N THR A 6 -2.90 -13.80 -14.71
CA THR A 6 -2.94 -15.25 -14.43
C THR A 6 -3.06 -15.57 -12.95
N THR A 7 -2.55 -14.71 -12.08
CA THR A 7 -2.51 -14.91 -10.63
C THR A 7 -3.03 -13.68 -9.89
N VAL A 8 -3.94 -13.89 -8.95
CA VAL A 8 -4.33 -12.90 -7.93
C VAL A 8 -3.67 -13.26 -6.62
N TRP A 9 -3.08 -12.27 -5.98
CA TRP A 9 -2.67 -12.39 -4.58
C TRP A 9 -3.67 -11.69 -3.69
N ALA A 10 -4.03 -12.33 -2.59
CA ALA A 10 -4.95 -11.78 -1.61
C ALA A 10 -4.41 -11.97 -0.20
N THR A 11 -4.59 -10.95 0.62
CA THR A 11 -4.29 -10.97 2.04
C THR A 11 -5.51 -11.38 2.83
N MET A 12 -5.32 -12.28 3.77
CA MET A 12 -6.35 -12.79 4.68
C MET A 12 -6.07 -12.22 6.06
N GLN A 13 -6.73 -11.10 6.38
CA GLN A 13 -6.41 -10.29 7.56
C GLN A 13 -6.55 -11.07 8.87
N ASP A 14 -7.65 -11.82 9.05
CA ASP A 14 -7.94 -12.52 10.30
C ASP A 14 -7.08 -13.77 10.49
N SER A 15 -6.77 -14.48 9.40
CA SER A 15 -5.94 -15.70 9.46
C SER A 15 -4.44 -15.43 9.34
N ASN A 16 -4.04 -14.17 9.08
CA ASN A 16 -2.64 -13.77 8.86
C ASN A 16 -1.99 -14.59 7.74
N GLU A 17 -2.58 -14.54 6.57
CA GLU A 17 -2.11 -15.29 5.42
C GLU A 17 -2.04 -14.42 4.15
N LEU A 18 -1.10 -14.77 3.29
CA LEU A 18 -1.08 -14.42 1.88
C LEU A 18 -1.45 -15.64 1.07
N ILE A 19 -2.38 -15.51 0.15
CA ILE A 19 -2.78 -16.58 -0.77
C ILE A 19 -2.52 -16.16 -2.22
N ALA A 20 -2.19 -17.13 -3.06
CA ALA A 20 -2.19 -16.96 -4.51
C ALA A 20 -3.30 -17.79 -5.12
N ILE A 21 -4.06 -17.18 -6.02
CA ILE A 21 -5.20 -17.78 -6.70
C ILE A 21 -4.91 -17.81 -8.20
N ASP A 22 -5.08 -18.96 -8.80
CA ASP A 22 -5.06 -19.10 -10.25
C ASP A 22 -6.37 -18.57 -10.83
N LEU A 23 -6.27 -17.56 -11.71
CA LEU A 23 -7.47 -16.92 -12.27
C LEU A 23 -8.22 -17.78 -13.27
N LYS A 24 -7.54 -18.69 -13.96
CA LYS A 24 -8.16 -19.58 -14.95
C LYS A 24 -8.99 -20.67 -14.27
N THR A 25 -8.42 -21.29 -13.24
CA THR A 25 -9.05 -22.41 -12.54
C THR A 25 -9.86 -21.96 -11.31
N GLN A 26 -9.66 -20.72 -10.85
CA GLN A 26 -10.24 -20.15 -9.63
C GLN A 26 -9.91 -20.96 -8.37
N THR A 27 -8.73 -21.58 -8.35
CA THR A 27 -8.25 -22.39 -7.23
C THR A 27 -7.07 -21.75 -6.54
N ILE A 28 -6.90 -22.03 -5.25
CA ILE A 28 -5.74 -21.57 -4.48
C ILE A 28 -4.51 -22.37 -4.90
N LYS A 29 -3.50 -21.69 -5.43
CA LYS A 29 -2.19 -22.28 -5.78
C LYS A 29 -1.37 -22.61 -4.53
N TRP A 30 -1.35 -21.70 -3.57
CA TRP A 30 -0.63 -21.84 -2.31
C TRP A 30 -1.10 -20.82 -1.26
N ARG A 31 -0.69 -21.06 0.00
CA ARG A 31 -0.85 -20.19 1.15
C ARG A 31 0.46 -20.09 1.90
N VAL A 32 0.76 -18.90 2.43
CA VAL A 32 1.88 -18.67 3.35
C VAL A 32 1.44 -17.81 4.51
N LYS A 33 2.03 -18.02 5.69
CA LYS A 33 1.78 -17.17 6.86
C LYS A 33 2.50 -15.83 6.70
N THR A 34 1.83 -14.78 7.14
CA THR A 34 2.35 -13.41 7.22
C THR A 34 2.50 -12.98 8.68
N GLY A 35 2.99 -11.77 8.90
CA GLY A 35 2.82 -11.07 10.16
C GLY A 35 1.37 -10.68 10.41
N PRO A 36 1.10 -9.93 11.52
CA PRO A 36 -0.27 -9.69 11.99
C PRO A 36 -1.04 -8.71 11.11
N MET A 37 -2.29 -9.07 10.84
CA MET A 37 -3.27 -8.24 10.15
C MET A 37 -2.76 -7.69 8.81
N PRO A 38 -2.38 -8.56 7.82
CA PRO A 38 -1.98 -8.12 6.50
C PRO A 38 -3.13 -7.36 5.84
N ALA A 39 -2.84 -6.21 5.23
CA ALA A 39 -3.84 -5.36 4.57
C ALA A 39 -3.62 -5.35 3.05
N ASP A 40 -3.27 -4.18 2.51
CA ASP A 40 -3.10 -4.04 1.07
C ASP A 40 -1.83 -4.74 0.56
N VAL A 41 -1.85 -5.07 -0.72
CA VAL A 41 -0.76 -5.74 -1.41
C VAL A 41 -0.38 -4.97 -2.68
N PHE A 42 0.90 -4.68 -2.82
CA PHE A 42 1.49 -4.09 -4.03
C PHE A 42 2.42 -5.09 -4.70
N VAL A 43 2.18 -5.34 -5.98
CA VAL A 43 3.08 -6.14 -6.82
C VAL A 43 4.00 -5.22 -7.60
N THR A 44 5.30 -5.53 -7.61
CA THR A 44 6.25 -4.77 -8.43
C THR A 44 6.00 -5.00 -9.92
N PRO A 45 6.30 -3.99 -10.80
CA PRO A 45 6.01 -4.09 -12.24
C PRO A 45 6.66 -5.27 -12.98
N ASP A 46 7.66 -5.90 -12.39
CA ASP A 46 8.33 -7.09 -12.92
C ASP A 46 7.68 -8.42 -12.48
N ASP A 47 6.58 -8.35 -11.70
CA ASP A 47 5.89 -9.51 -11.11
C ASP A 47 6.78 -10.42 -10.23
N GLN A 48 7.90 -9.91 -9.68
CA GLN A 48 8.81 -10.73 -8.89
C GLN A 48 8.64 -10.54 -7.38
N THR A 49 8.12 -9.39 -6.97
CA THR A 49 8.08 -9.01 -5.55
C THR A 49 6.70 -8.53 -5.15
N LEU A 50 6.22 -8.95 -3.98
CA LEU A 50 5.05 -8.38 -3.31
C LEU A 50 5.48 -7.63 -2.06
N LEU A 51 4.89 -6.44 -1.88
CA LEU A 51 4.94 -5.68 -0.65
C LEU A 51 3.57 -5.79 0.02
N ILE A 52 3.54 -6.13 1.31
CA ILE A 52 2.30 -6.30 2.07
C ILE A 52 2.33 -5.38 3.30
N GLY A 53 1.34 -4.51 3.42
CA GLY A 53 1.17 -3.64 4.58
C GLY A 53 0.69 -4.44 5.80
N MET A 54 1.41 -4.34 6.91
CA MET A 54 1.03 -5.00 8.17
C MET A 54 0.29 -4.02 9.08
N THR A 55 -1.04 -4.06 9.07
CA THR A 55 -1.84 -3.13 9.91
C THR A 55 -1.65 -3.42 11.40
N GLY A 56 -1.41 -4.65 11.79
CA GLY A 56 -1.08 -5.03 13.15
C GLY A 56 0.41 -4.97 13.50
N GLY A 57 1.25 -4.52 12.56
CA GLY A 57 2.71 -4.49 12.69
C GLY A 57 3.32 -3.12 12.48
N ASP A 58 4.64 -3.09 12.34
CA ASP A 58 5.43 -1.85 12.28
C ASP A 58 5.99 -1.56 10.86
N GLY A 59 5.45 -2.19 9.83
CA GLY A 59 5.99 -1.96 8.50
C GLY A 59 5.38 -2.81 7.40
N VAL A 60 6.17 -3.01 6.37
CA VAL A 60 5.83 -3.71 5.14
C VAL A 60 6.64 -5.00 5.03
N GLU A 61 5.96 -6.13 4.92
CA GLU A 61 6.61 -7.40 4.59
C GLU A 61 6.81 -7.52 3.09
N VAL A 62 7.97 -8.06 2.70
CA VAL A 62 8.37 -8.25 1.31
C VAL A 62 8.50 -9.73 1.01
N TYR A 63 7.87 -10.16 -0.07
CA TYR A 63 7.86 -11.54 -0.52
C TYR A 63 8.41 -11.68 -1.95
N ASP A 64 9.31 -12.64 -2.15
CA ASP A 64 9.72 -13.11 -3.47
C ASP A 64 8.64 -14.07 -4.00
N VAL A 65 7.91 -13.66 -5.03
CA VAL A 65 6.84 -14.45 -5.66
C VAL A 65 7.30 -15.20 -6.91
N SER A 66 8.57 -15.11 -7.27
CA SER A 66 9.18 -16.03 -8.23
C SER A 66 9.28 -17.46 -7.68
N LYS A 67 9.15 -17.61 -6.38
CA LYS A 67 9.14 -18.89 -5.66
C LYS A 67 7.70 -19.41 -5.51
N ASN A 68 7.57 -20.71 -5.42
CA ASN A 68 6.28 -21.39 -5.23
C ASN A 68 6.39 -22.43 -4.09
N PRO A 69 5.83 -22.18 -2.90
CA PRO A 69 5.14 -20.94 -2.50
C PRO A 69 6.08 -19.74 -2.35
N ALA A 70 5.50 -18.53 -2.28
CA ALA A 70 6.25 -17.29 -2.07
C ALA A 70 7.07 -17.33 -0.79
N LYS A 71 8.22 -16.66 -0.82
CA LYS A 71 9.15 -16.62 0.32
C LYS A 71 9.29 -15.18 0.85
N LYS A 72 9.04 -14.99 2.15
CA LYS A 72 9.36 -13.72 2.82
C LYS A 72 10.87 -13.49 2.79
N ILE A 73 11.28 -12.31 2.30
CA ILE A 73 12.69 -11.94 2.14
C ILE A 73 13.10 -10.74 3.00
N LYS A 74 12.16 -9.86 3.39
CA LYS A 74 12.48 -8.66 4.15
C LYS A 74 11.27 -8.15 4.95
N LEU A 75 11.54 -7.36 5.98
CA LEU A 75 10.62 -6.44 6.63
C LEU A 75 11.18 -5.03 6.47
N ILE A 76 10.43 -4.13 5.84
CA ILE A 76 10.77 -2.71 5.72
C ILE A 76 10.06 -1.97 6.86
N GLN A 77 10.83 -1.33 7.75
CA GLN A 77 10.31 -0.54 8.86
C GLN A 77 9.77 0.80 8.33
N THR A 78 8.47 0.89 8.08
CA THR A 78 7.82 2.12 7.58
C THR A 78 7.18 2.93 8.71
N GLY A 79 6.54 2.23 9.63
CA GLY A 79 5.81 2.78 10.79
C GLY A 79 4.63 1.88 11.15
N LYS A 80 4.09 2.12 12.35
CA LYS A 80 2.97 1.32 12.88
C LYS A 80 1.73 1.43 12.00
N GLY A 81 1.14 0.28 11.71
CA GLY A 81 -0.11 0.19 11.00
C GLY A 81 0.00 0.44 9.50
N ALA A 82 1.04 -0.08 8.83
CA ALA A 82 1.15 0.00 7.38
C ALA A 82 -0.08 -0.61 6.71
N HIS A 83 -0.73 0.14 5.79
CA HIS A 83 -2.06 -0.23 5.32
C HIS A 83 -2.19 -0.23 3.79
N ALA A 84 -2.22 0.94 3.14
CA ALA A 84 -2.55 1.06 1.74
C ALA A 84 -1.38 1.59 0.91
N PHE A 85 -1.23 1.05 -0.29
CA PHE A 85 -0.19 1.44 -1.23
C PHE A 85 -0.71 2.33 -2.36
N ARG A 86 0.15 3.20 -2.87
CA ARG A 86 -0.07 3.99 -4.07
C ARG A 86 1.25 4.20 -4.82
N ALA A 87 1.39 3.56 -5.99
CA ALA A 87 2.56 3.76 -6.84
C ALA A 87 2.66 5.21 -7.33
N LEU A 88 3.88 5.72 -7.50
CA LEU A 88 4.13 7.08 -7.99
C LEU A 88 4.13 7.19 -9.52
N GLY A 89 4.05 6.06 -10.25
CA GLY A 89 4.08 6.05 -11.71
C GLY A 89 5.48 6.24 -12.32
N ASP A 90 6.51 6.27 -11.49
CA ASP A 90 7.92 6.42 -11.90
C ASP A 90 8.65 5.08 -12.04
N LYS A 91 7.93 3.96 -11.91
CA LYS A 91 8.45 2.59 -11.96
C LYS A 91 9.59 2.31 -10.96
N GLN A 92 9.58 3.00 -9.84
CA GLN A 92 10.59 2.85 -8.79
C GLN A 92 10.03 3.03 -7.38
N HIS A 93 9.03 3.88 -7.20
CA HIS A 93 8.57 4.23 -5.87
C HIS A 93 7.09 3.92 -5.64
N VAL A 94 6.81 3.56 -4.40
CA VAL A 94 5.45 3.39 -3.89
C VAL A 94 5.30 4.10 -2.55
N LEU A 95 4.17 4.76 -2.35
CA LEU A 95 3.78 5.29 -1.05
C LEU A 95 3.06 4.20 -0.25
N VAL A 96 3.24 4.21 1.06
CA VAL A 96 2.45 3.41 2.00
C VAL A 96 1.96 4.29 3.15
N SER A 97 0.66 4.20 3.46
CA SER A 97 0.09 4.84 4.63
C SER A 97 0.38 4.03 5.89
N ASN A 98 0.82 4.69 6.97
CA ASN A 98 1.04 4.09 8.28
C ASN A 98 -0.05 4.61 9.22
N ARG A 99 -1.15 3.86 9.33
CA ARG A 99 -2.40 4.30 9.97
C ARG A 99 -2.22 4.73 11.43
N VAL A 100 -1.49 3.94 12.21
CA VAL A 100 -1.25 4.20 13.63
C VAL A 100 -0.16 5.25 13.84
N ALA A 101 0.86 5.25 12.97
CA ALA A 101 1.96 6.21 13.05
C ALA A 101 1.61 7.60 12.47
N ASN A 102 0.42 7.78 11.89
CA ASN A 102 0.01 9.04 11.27
C ASN A 102 1.02 9.59 10.26
N SER A 103 1.55 8.71 9.43
CA SER A 103 2.58 9.08 8.44
C SER A 103 2.36 8.35 7.11
N ILE A 104 3.02 8.87 6.08
CA ILE A 104 3.16 8.23 4.78
C ILE A 104 4.65 7.99 4.57
N SER A 105 5.03 6.78 4.18
CA SER A 105 6.40 6.44 3.81
C SER A 105 6.51 6.24 2.31
N LYS A 106 7.57 6.77 1.70
CA LYS A 106 7.94 6.51 0.32
C LYS A 106 8.98 5.39 0.30
N ILE A 107 8.67 4.31 -0.36
CA ILE A 107 9.55 3.14 -0.52
C ILE A 107 10.11 3.13 -1.93
N ASP A 108 11.41 3.01 -2.06
CA ASP A 108 12.05 2.54 -3.29
C ASP A 108 11.96 1.01 -3.30
N TYR A 109 11.15 0.45 -4.20
CA TYR A 109 10.93 -1.00 -4.22
C TYR A 109 12.02 -1.78 -4.95
N LYS A 110 13.01 -1.12 -5.57
CA LYS A 110 14.20 -1.78 -6.12
C LYS A 110 15.24 -2.04 -5.03
N SER A 111 15.50 -1.03 -4.18
CA SER A 111 16.40 -1.17 -3.04
C SER A 111 15.71 -1.74 -1.79
N LEU A 112 14.39 -1.78 -1.76
CA LEU A 112 13.57 -2.19 -0.63
C LEU A 112 13.86 -1.35 0.62
N THR A 113 13.94 -0.04 0.46
CA THR A 113 14.23 0.91 1.55
C THR A 113 13.22 2.06 1.58
N VAL A 114 13.00 2.63 2.76
CA VAL A 114 12.29 3.90 2.91
C VAL A 114 13.23 5.03 2.52
N VAL A 115 12.85 5.82 1.52
CA VAL A 115 13.64 6.96 1.02
C VAL A 115 13.08 8.31 1.45
N ASP A 116 11.83 8.35 1.91
CA ASP A 116 11.20 9.56 2.43
C ASP A 116 10.04 9.21 3.38
N LYS A 117 9.71 10.14 4.29
CA LYS A 117 8.59 10.00 5.22
C LYS A 117 8.03 11.35 5.59
N PHE A 118 6.72 11.49 5.57
CA PHE A 118 6.04 12.75 5.86
C PHE A 118 4.69 12.53 6.57
N PRO A 119 4.07 13.59 7.14
CA PRO A 119 2.81 13.46 7.86
C PRO A 119 1.65 12.96 7.00
N GLY A 120 0.85 12.04 7.58
CA GLY A 120 -0.45 11.61 7.07
C GLY A 120 -1.43 11.61 8.23
N PRO A 121 -2.08 12.76 8.53
CA PRO A 121 -2.78 12.94 9.79
C PRO A 121 -4.08 12.16 9.91
N GLY A 122 -4.45 11.82 11.14
CA GLY A 122 -5.78 11.34 11.48
C GLY A 122 -6.10 9.92 11.05
N GLY A 123 -5.14 9.01 11.15
CA GLY A 123 -5.28 7.62 10.72
C GLY A 123 -5.34 7.51 9.20
N PRO A 124 -4.21 7.76 8.49
CA PRO A 124 -4.15 7.69 7.03
C PRO A 124 -4.55 6.29 6.56
N ASP A 125 -5.43 6.25 5.58
CA ASP A 125 -5.96 5.03 5.00
C ASP A 125 -5.59 4.96 3.51
N CYS A 126 -6.56 4.83 2.62
CA CYS A 126 -6.29 4.83 1.18
C CYS A 126 -5.98 6.24 0.68
N MET A 127 -5.20 6.30 -0.39
CA MET A 127 -4.82 7.55 -1.04
C MET A 127 -4.84 7.43 -2.56
N ASP A 128 -5.00 8.57 -3.23
CA ASP A 128 -4.76 8.70 -4.66
C ASP A 128 -3.91 9.94 -4.94
N ILE A 129 -3.22 9.95 -6.07
CA ILE A 129 -2.36 11.04 -6.53
C ILE A 129 -3.02 11.63 -7.76
N MET A 130 -3.26 12.94 -7.74
CA MET A 130 -3.84 13.67 -8.88
C MET A 130 -2.89 13.64 -10.09
N ALA A 131 -3.42 13.93 -11.28
CA ALA A 131 -2.64 13.92 -12.53
C ALA A 131 -1.45 14.89 -12.53
N ASP A 132 -1.43 15.88 -11.65
CA ASP A 132 -0.29 16.78 -11.44
C ASP A 132 0.96 16.06 -10.87
N GLY A 133 0.81 14.82 -10.40
CA GLY A 133 1.86 14.03 -9.78
C GLY A 133 2.34 14.55 -8.43
N LYS A 134 1.67 15.52 -7.83
CA LYS A 134 2.08 16.23 -6.61
C LYS A 134 1.02 16.28 -5.53
N THR A 135 -0.25 16.33 -5.90
CA THR A 135 -1.35 16.42 -4.96
C THR A 135 -1.82 15.03 -4.55
N ILE A 136 -1.71 14.72 -3.26
CA ILE A 136 -2.28 13.50 -2.68
C ILE A 136 -3.64 13.83 -2.07
N LEU A 137 -4.63 13.02 -2.40
CA LEU A 137 -5.90 12.92 -1.70
C LEU A 137 -5.83 11.72 -0.76
N LEU A 138 -5.94 11.96 0.54
CA LEU A 138 -5.78 10.94 1.59
C LEU A 138 -7.04 10.85 2.44
N SER A 139 -7.63 9.67 2.55
CA SER A 139 -8.66 9.43 3.56
C SER A 139 -8.02 9.38 4.95
N SER A 140 -8.42 10.32 5.81
CA SER A 140 -8.01 10.41 7.21
C SER A 140 -9.10 9.81 8.07
N ARG A 141 -9.03 8.47 8.25
CA ARG A 141 -10.12 7.62 8.76
C ARG A 141 -10.63 8.05 10.13
N TRP A 142 -9.71 8.27 11.07
CA TRP A 142 -10.06 8.63 12.45
C TRP A 142 -10.43 10.09 12.60
N ALA A 143 -9.86 10.96 11.75
CA ALA A 143 -10.21 12.37 11.73
C ALA A 143 -11.53 12.67 10.99
N GLN A 144 -12.12 11.69 10.28
CA GLN A 144 -13.33 11.88 9.46
C GLN A 144 -13.14 12.99 8.42
N LYS A 145 -11.97 12.97 7.75
CA LYS A 145 -11.60 14.00 6.78
C LYS A 145 -11.01 13.37 5.52
N LEU A 146 -11.15 14.11 4.43
CA LEU A 146 -10.27 13.98 3.27
C LEU A 146 -9.16 15.03 3.43
N SER A 147 -7.92 14.58 3.52
CA SER A 147 -6.75 15.44 3.59
C SER A 147 -6.14 15.61 2.20
N VAL A 148 -5.85 16.85 1.84
CA VAL A 148 -5.11 17.21 0.63
C VAL A 148 -3.68 17.52 1.03
N ILE A 149 -2.72 16.80 0.46
CA ILE A 149 -1.30 16.93 0.79
C ILE A 149 -0.53 17.32 -0.46
N ASP A 150 0.31 18.32 -0.34
CA ASP A 150 1.32 18.66 -1.35
C ASP A 150 2.60 17.86 -1.09
N MET A 151 2.94 16.94 -1.99
CA MET A 151 4.16 16.12 -1.88
C MET A 151 5.43 16.93 -2.00
N SER A 152 5.40 18.06 -2.71
CA SER A 152 6.59 18.91 -2.91
C SER A 152 7.03 19.57 -1.59
N THR A 153 6.06 20.02 -0.80
CA THR A 153 6.27 20.64 0.51
C THR A 153 6.11 19.67 1.68
N ARG A 154 5.53 18.49 1.43
CA ARG A 154 5.17 17.48 2.45
C ARG A 154 4.17 18.01 3.48
N GLN A 155 3.35 18.98 3.10
CA GLN A 155 2.40 19.65 3.97
C GLN A 155 0.96 19.28 3.65
N VAL A 156 0.14 19.19 4.69
CA VAL A 156 -1.32 19.16 4.55
C VAL A 156 -1.80 20.56 4.22
N VAL A 157 -2.24 20.76 2.97
CA VAL A 157 -2.69 22.08 2.49
C VAL A 157 -4.18 22.33 2.72
N ARG A 158 -4.95 21.25 2.87
CA ARG A 158 -6.40 21.35 3.11
C ARG A 158 -6.93 20.09 3.78
N GLN A 159 -7.97 20.26 4.61
CA GLN A 159 -8.77 19.15 5.13
C GLN A 159 -10.25 19.43 4.93
N ILE A 160 -10.97 18.46 4.40
CA ILE A 160 -12.40 18.54 4.10
C ILE A 160 -13.11 17.52 5.01
N LYS A 161 -14.09 17.97 5.79
CA LYS A 161 -14.90 17.08 6.62
C LYS A 161 -15.75 16.16 5.74
N VAL A 162 -15.73 14.88 6.05
CA VAL A 162 -16.51 13.84 5.37
C VAL A 162 -17.25 12.96 6.39
N GLY A 163 -17.91 11.91 5.93
CA GLY A 163 -18.60 10.97 6.80
C GLY A 163 -17.67 10.19 7.72
N LYS A 164 -18.24 9.35 8.60
CA LYS A 164 -17.48 8.50 9.53
C LYS A 164 -16.67 7.48 8.76
N SER A 165 -15.44 7.23 9.24
CA SER A 165 -14.56 6.16 8.78
C SER A 165 -14.33 6.15 7.26
N PRO A 166 -13.93 7.29 6.61
CA PRO A 166 -13.62 7.29 5.20
C PRO A 166 -12.51 6.27 4.91
N HIS A 167 -12.64 5.55 3.80
CA HIS A 167 -11.70 4.49 3.45
C HIS A 167 -11.09 4.74 2.07
N GLY A 168 -11.76 4.32 0.99
CA GLY A 168 -11.25 4.42 -0.37
C GLY A 168 -11.24 5.84 -0.91
N VAL A 169 -10.22 6.17 -1.69
CA VAL A 169 -10.14 7.38 -2.52
C VAL A 169 -9.77 6.97 -3.94
N TRP A 170 -10.50 7.48 -4.89
CA TRP A 170 -10.22 7.29 -6.30
C TRP A 170 -10.66 8.51 -7.08
N THR A 171 -9.87 8.93 -8.07
CA THR A 171 -10.17 10.07 -8.93
C THR A 171 -10.05 9.66 -10.40
N LEU A 172 -10.85 10.30 -11.28
CA LEU A 172 -10.72 10.11 -12.73
C LEU A 172 -9.41 10.70 -13.24
N ASP A 173 -9.06 11.88 -12.73
CA ASP A 173 -7.85 12.61 -13.10
C ASP A 173 -6.72 12.28 -12.11
N HIS A 174 -6.07 11.14 -12.32
CA HIS A 174 -5.02 10.62 -11.43
C HIS A 174 -3.70 10.38 -12.17
N ALA A 175 -2.59 10.48 -11.44
CA ALA A 175 -1.27 10.11 -11.93
C ALA A 175 -1.19 8.61 -12.26
N SER A 176 -0.24 8.20 -13.11
CA SER A 176 0.01 6.78 -13.40
C SER A 176 0.11 5.95 -12.12
N ARG A 177 -0.32 4.70 -12.20
CA ARG A 177 -0.25 3.71 -11.11
C ARG A 177 0.79 2.62 -11.36
N GLN A 178 1.60 2.80 -12.42
CA GLN A 178 2.64 1.84 -12.81
C GLN A 178 4.03 2.48 -12.81
#